data_99acdb45b3ce55c0ccc86e70d3eb2077
#
_entry.id   99acdb45b3ce55c0ccc86e70d3eb2077
#
_cell.length_a   1.000
_cell.length_b   1.000
_cell.length_c   1.000
_cell.angle_alpha   90.00
_cell.angle_beta   90.00
_cell.angle_gamma   90.00
#
_symmetry.space_group_name_H-M   'P 1'
#
loop_
_entity.id
_entity.type
_entity.pdbx_description
1 polymer ?
#
loop_
_entity_poly.entity_id
_entity_poly.type
_entity_poly.pdbx_seq_one_letter_code
_entity_poly.pdbx_strand_id
1 'polypeptide(L)'
;MFSHITVGTNDIDRAKQFYDRVLAAIGLRCEADDRVSGWLCYVPEGDSGPEFLICRPINGEKATFGNGVTIGFNVRERVQVDAFHSAALAAGGEDEGAPGSRPHYHPSYYGAYVRDPDGNKLCCVCHRSDAAGLFP
;
A
#
# COMPACT_ATOMS: atom_id res chain seq x y z
N MET A 1 -6.91 -6.76 14.07
CA MET A 1 -6.74 -5.65 15.00
C MET A 1 -7.23 -4.33 14.41
N PHE A 2 -6.66 -3.84 13.31
CA PHE A 2 -7.22 -2.65 12.67
C PHE A 2 -8.48 -3.00 11.90
N SER A 3 -9.52 -2.17 12.04
CA SER A 3 -10.73 -2.26 11.22
C SER A 3 -10.43 -1.73 9.82
N HIS A 4 -9.85 -0.57 9.77
CA HIS A 4 -9.53 0.10 8.51
C HIS A 4 -8.45 1.16 8.72
N ILE A 5 -7.81 1.53 7.63
CA ILE A 5 -6.84 2.62 7.58
C ILE A 5 -7.25 3.53 6.45
N THR A 6 -7.19 4.83 6.68
CA THR A 6 -7.59 5.83 5.70
C THR A 6 -6.43 6.77 5.41
N VAL A 7 -6.18 7.04 4.13
CA VAL A 7 -5.24 8.07 3.69
C VAL A 7 -5.97 9.13 2.88
N GLY A 8 -5.43 10.35 2.88
CA GLY A 8 -6.01 11.44 2.14
C GLY A 8 -5.52 11.55 0.71
N THR A 9 -6.35 12.14 -0.15
CA THR A 9 -5.95 12.45 -1.52
C THR A 9 -6.49 13.83 -1.92
N ASN A 10 -5.76 14.48 -2.80
CA ASN A 10 -6.19 15.74 -3.43
C ASN A 10 -6.73 15.51 -4.84
N ASP A 11 -6.66 14.28 -5.33
CA ASP A 11 -7.13 13.91 -6.67
C ASP A 11 -7.55 12.44 -6.63
N ILE A 12 -8.86 12.22 -6.43
CA ILE A 12 -9.38 10.87 -6.22
C ILE A 12 -9.26 10.00 -7.47
N ASP A 13 -9.36 10.57 -8.66
CA ASP A 13 -9.21 9.82 -9.91
C ASP A 13 -7.76 9.36 -10.09
N ARG A 14 -6.81 10.22 -9.80
CA ARG A 14 -5.39 9.88 -9.82
C ARG A 14 -5.07 8.82 -8.78
N ALA A 15 -5.64 8.95 -7.58
CA ALA A 15 -5.47 7.96 -6.52
C ALA A 15 -5.99 6.59 -6.97
N LYS A 16 -7.16 6.55 -7.61
CA LYS A 16 -7.71 5.28 -8.10
C LYS A 16 -6.80 4.62 -9.11
N GLN A 17 -6.26 5.36 -10.07
CA GLN A 17 -5.33 4.82 -11.05
C GLN A 17 -4.10 4.19 -10.40
N PHE A 18 -3.57 4.86 -9.38
CA PHE A 18 -2.42 4.34 -8.63
C PHE A 18 -2.79 3.08 -7.83
N TYR A 19 -3.81 3.17 -6.99
CA TYR A 19 -4.13 2.09 -6.05
C TYR A 19 -4.72 0.85 -6.73
N ASP A 20 -5.46 1.00 -7.83
CA ASP A 20 -5.95 -0.16 -8.58
C ASP A 20 -4.79 -1.07 -9.02
N ARG A 21 -3.68 -0.47 -9.47
CA ARG A 21 -2.52 -1.23 -9.93
C ARG A 21 -1.68 -1.76 -8.78
N VAL A 22 -1.38 -0.91 -7.83
CA VAL A 22 -0.44 -1.23 -6.75
C VAL A 22 -1.03 -2.26 -5.81
N LEU A 23 -2.29 -2.10 -5.42
CA LEU A 23 -2.94 -3.02 -4.50
C LEU A 23 -3.32 -4.34 -5.17
N ALA A 24 -3.61 -4.34 -6.47
CA ALA A 24 -3.83 -5.59 -7.21
C ALA A 24 -2.57 -6.48 -7.18
N ALA A 25 -1.39 -5.88 -7.19
CA ALA A 25 -0.13 -6.61 -7.12
C ALA A 25 0.03 -7.41 -5.83
N ILE A 26 -0.69 -7.06 -4.79
CA ILE A 26 -0.64 -7.74 -3.49
C ILE A 26 -1.99 -8.32 -3.06
N GLY A 27 -2.91 -8.48 -4.00
CA GLY A 27 -4.16 -9.21 -3.77
C GLY A 27 -5.30 -8.43 -3.14
N LEU A 28 -5.27 -7.10 -3.21
CA LEU A 28 -6.40 -6.28 -2.80
C LEU A 28 -7.17 -5.81 -4.04
N ARG A 29 -8.50 -5.68 -3.88
CA ARG A 29 -9.38 -5.19 -4.93
C ARG A 29 -10.20 -4.01 -4.43
N CYS A 30 -10.63 -3.16 -5.34
CA CYS A 30 -11.56 -2.09 -5.03
C CYS A 30 -12.94 -2.68 -4.80
N GLU A 31 -13.42 -2.63 -3.56
CA GLU A 31 -14.74 -3.11 -3.20
C GLU A 31 -15.81 -2.05 -3.40
N ALA A 32 -15.46 -0.79 -3.13
CA ALA A 32 -16.39 0.30 -3.25
C ALA A 32 -15.69 1.52 -3.84
N ASP A 33 -16.35 2.11 -4.83
CA ASP A 33 -15.88 3.28 -5.54
C ASP A 33 -16.98 4.34 -5.48
N ASP A 34 -16.84 5.27 -4.54
CA ASP A 34 -17.74 6.41 -4.42
C ASP A 34 -16.95 7.71 -4.60
N ARG A 35 -16.48 7.92 -5.82
CA ARG A 35 -15.68 9.09 -6.14
C ARG A 35 -16.49 10.38 -6.06
N VAL A 36 -17.81 10.30 -6.22
CA VAL A 36 -18.69 11.45 -6.09
C VAL A 36 -18.66 11.97 -4.65
N SER A 37 -18.78 11.06 -3.67
CA SER A 37 -18.67 11.42 -2.25
C SER A 37 -17.23 11.55 -1.80
N GLY A 38 -16.26 11.11 -2.61
CA GLY A 38 -14.84 11.35 -2.38
C GLY A 38 -14.11 10.25 -1.65
N TRP A 39 -14.51 8.97 -1.85
CA TRP A 39 -13.78 7.86 -1.21
C TRP A 39 -13.76 6.60 -2.05
N LEU A 40 -12.74 5.78 -1.78
CA LEU A 40 -12.53 4.46 -2.36
C LEU A 40 -12.23 3.50 -1.21
N CYS A 41 -12.64 2.25 -1.36
CA CYS A 41 -12.37 1.20 -0.39
C CYS A 41 -11.75 -0.02 -1.07
N TYR A 42 -10.62 -0.49 -0.54
CA TYR A 42 -9.93 -1.67 -1.03
C TYR A 42 -9.89 -2.74 0.06
N VAL A 43 -10.11 -3.97 -0.33
CA VAL A 43 -10.14 -5.13 0.58
C VAL A 43 -9.34 -6.28 0.00
N PRO A 44 -8.80 -7.18 0.86
CA PRO A 44 -8.18 -8.41 0.38
C PRO A 44 -9.20 -9.27 -0.38
N GLU A 45 -8.75 -9.91 -1.46
CA GLU A 45 -9.61 -10.83 -2.20
C GLU A 45 -9.98 -12.02 -1.33
N GLY A 46 -11.28 -12.37 -1.37
CA GLY A 46 -11.79 -13.56 -0.70
C GLY A 46 -11.76 -13.53 0.82
N ASP A 47 -11.45 -12.42 1.43
CA ASP A 47 -11.33 -12.32 2.86
C ASP A 47 -11.94 -11.04 3.40
N SER A 48 -12.21 -11.04 4.71
CA SER A 48 -12.77 -9.93 5.45
C SER A 48 -11.71 -9.20 6.28
N GLY A 49 -10.49 -9.11 5.75
CA GLY A 49 -9.39 -8.42 6.42
C GLY A 49 -9.63 -6.92 6.54
N PRO A 50 -8.68 -6.18 7.10
CA PRO A 50 -8.80 -4.73 7.26
C PRO A 50 -9.02 -4.04 5.92
N GLU A 51 -9.84 -3.01 5.94
CA GLU A 51 -10.07 -2.19 4.76
C GLU A 51 -9.01 -1.10 4.64
N PHE A 52 -8.70 -0.75 3.41
CA PHE A 52 -7.83 0.39 3.13
C PHE A 52 -8.62 1.40 2.30
N LEU A 53 -8.76 2.61 2.86
CA LEU A 53 -9.58 3.65 2.24
C LEU A 53 -8.73 4.82 1.78
N ILE A 54 -9.12 5.40 0.66
CA ILE A 54 -8.56 6.64 0.16
C ILE A 54 -9.70 7.64 0.09
N CYS A 55 -9.53 8.81 0.74
CA CYS A 55 -10.61 9.78 0.87
C CYS A 55 -10.12 11.20 0.62
N ARG A 56 -11.01 12.02 0.06
CA ARG A 56 -10.83 13.46 0.21
C ARG A 56 -11.04 13.80 1.69
N PRO A 57 -10.22 14.69 2.28
CA PRO A 57 -10.39 15.03 3.69
C PRO A 57 -11.81 15.55 3.99
N ILE A 58 -12.37 15.07 5.10
CA ILE A 58 -13.77 15.37 5.46
C ILE A 58 -14.00 16.85 5.70
N ASN A 59 -12.96 17.60 6.10
CA ASN A 59 -13.06 19.03 6.34
C ASN A 59 -12.95 19.87 5.06
N GLY A 60 -12.79 19.24 3.90
CA GLY A 60 -12.68 19.92 2.62
C GLY A 60 -11.36 20.61 2.35
N GLU A 61 -10.40 20.52 3.28
CA GLU A 61 -9.10 21.12 3.11
C GLU A 61 -8.17 20.18 2.37
N LYS A 62 -6.99 20.69 1.97
CA LYS A 62 -5.99 19.93 1.27
C LYS A 62 -5.50 18.76 2.11
N ALA A 63 -5.41 17.58 1.49
CA ALA A 63 -4.82 16.41 2.13
C ALA A 63 -3.32 16.60 2.32
N THR A 64 -2.81 16.13 3.46
CA THR A 64 -1.39 16.03 3.75
C THR A 64 -1.06 14.58 4.09
N PHE A 65 0.20 14.20 3.88
CA PHE A 65 0.59 12.81 4.15
C PHE A 65 0.89 12.52 5.64
N GLY A 66 1.05 13.55 6.45
CA GLY A 66 1.46 13.38 7.85
C GLY A 66 2.93 12.99 7.95
N ASN A 67 3.77 13.91 8.43
CA ASN A 67 5.21 13.64 8.57
C ASN A 67 5.43 12.56 9.64
N GLY A 68 6.08 11.47 9.26
CA GLY A 68 6.35 10.34 10.17
C GLY A 68 5.40 9.16 10.03
N VAL A 69 4.32 9.29 9.25
CA VAL A 69 3.38 8.19 9.03
C VAL A 69 3.87 7.27 7.93
N THR A 70 3.84 5.98 8.19
CA THR A 70 4.08 4.93 7.18
C THR A 70 3.04 3.84 7.37
N ILE A 71 2.44 3.40 6.27
CA ILE A 71 1.48 2.29 6.29
C ILE A 71 2.14 1.09 5.61
N GLY A 72 2.27 0.00 6.36
CA GLY A 72 2.89 -1.22 5.87
C GLY A 72 1.87 -2.29 5.52
N PHE A 73 1.96 -2.79 4.29
CA PHE A 73 1.18 -3.93 3.83
C PHE A 73 2.01 -5.20 4.02
N ASN A 74 1.41 -6.19 4.66
CA ASN A 74 2.06 -7.46 4.91
C ASN A 74 1.78 -8.43 3.77
N VAL A 75 2.81 -9.00 3.18
CA VAL A 75 2.68 -10.02 2.14
C VAL A 75 3.43 -11.29 2.53
N ARG A 76 3.10 -12.38 1.88
CA ARG A 76 3.65 -13.70 2.23
C ARG A 76 4.94 -14.01 1.51
N GLU A 77 5.19 -13.40 0.37
CA GLU A 77 6.33 -13.73 -0.49
C GLU A 77 7.07 -12.48 -0.92
N ARG A 78 8.39 -12.60 -1.05
CA ARG A 78 9.26 -11.49 -1.46
C ARG A 78 8.95 -10.99 -2.87
N VAL A 79 8.52 -11.87 -3.77
CA VAL A 79 8.13 -11.45 -5.13
C VAL A 79 6.96 -10.48 -5.12
N GLN A 80 6.09 -10.55 -4.12
CA GLN A 80 4.98 -9.60 -3.98
C GLN A 80 5.49 -8.21 -3.60
N VAL A 81 6.54 -8.13 -2.78
CA VAL A 81 7.21 -6.87 -2.45
C VAL A 81 7.79 -6.23 -3.70
N ASP A 82 8.46 -7.03 -4.52
CA ASP A 82 9.04 -6.57 -5.78
C ASP A 82 7.96 -6.06 -6.73
N ALA A 83 6.86 -6.80 -6.86
CA ALA A 83 5.74 -6.42 -7.72
C ALA A 83 5.05 -5.14 -7.25
N PHE A 84 4.87 -4.99 -5.94
CA PHE A 84 4.31 -3.78 -5.34
C PHE A 84 5.14 -2.54 -5.71
N HIS A 85 6.43 -2.60 -5.50
CA HIS A 85 7.34 -1.49 -5.77
C HIS A 85 7.34 -1.13 -7.26
N SER A 86 7.46 -2.14 -8.12
CA SER A 86 7.46 -1.95 -9.57
C SER A 86 6.16 -1.31 -10.06
N ALA A 87 5.02 -1.81 -9.57
CA ALA A 87 3.71 -1.26 -9.91
C ALA A 87 3.56 0.20 -9.45
N ALA A 88 4.05 0.50 -8.25
CA ALA A 88 3.98 1.85 -7.70
C ALA A 88 4.75 2.85 -8.54
N LEU A 89 5.97 2.52 -8.92
CA LEU A 89 6.77 3.41 -9.78
C LEU A 89 6.13 3.58 -11.15
N ALA A 90 5.58 2.51 -11.73
CA ALA A 90 4.92 2.58 -13.03
C ALA A 90 3.62 3.39 -12.98
N ALA A 91 2.97 3.47 -11.82
CA ALA A 91 1.69 4.16 -11.64
C ALA A 91 1.82 5.60 -11.14
N GLY A 92 3.03 6.14 -11.10
CA GLY A 92 3.25 7.55 -10.72
C GLY A 92 3.69 7.77 -9.29
N GLY A 93 4.01 6.71 -8.55
CA GLY A 93 4.59 6.82 -7.22
C GLY A 93 6.08 7.13 -7.25
N GLU A 94 6.61 7.48 -6.10
CA GLU A 94 8.04 7.77 -5.94
C GLU A 94 8.71 6.68 -5.12
N ASP A 95 9.97 6.38 -5.46
CA ASP A 95 10.80 5.45 -4.72
C ASP A 95 11.21 6.07 -3.37
N GLU A 96 11.03 5.29 -2.31
CA GLU A 96 11.51 5.63 -0.95
C GLU A 96 12.34 4.49 -0.36
N GLY A 97 12.66 3.49 -1.15
CA GLY A 97 13.49 2.36 -0.76
C GLY A 97 13.19 1.14 -1.61
N ALA A 98 14.14 0.76 -2.47
CA ALA A 98 14.01 -0.38 -3.36
C ALA A 98 13.83 -1.69 -2.57
N PRO A 99 13.18 -2.71 -3.18
CA PRO A 99 13.02 -4.00 -2.52
C PRO A 99 14.35 -4.56 -2.06
N GLY A 100 14.39 -5.04 -0.84
CA GLY A 100 15.59 -5.63 -0.28
C GLY A 100 15.44 -5.98 1.20
N SER A 101 16.43 -6.71 1.69
CA SER A 101 16.51 -7.05 3.10
C SER A 101 16.84 -5.84 3.95
N ARG A 102 16.23 -5.80 5.13
CA ARG A 102 16.49 -4.78 6.14
C ARG A 102 16.88 -5.47 7.46
N PRO A 103 18.10 -6.04 7.53
CA PRO A 103 18.49 -6.86 8.69
C PRO A 103 18.52 -6.08 10.00
N HIS A 104 18.61 -4.76 9.94
CA HIS A 104 18.54 -3.92 11.14
C HIS A 104 17.15 -3.89 11.78
N TYR A 105 16.09 -4.29 11.05
CA TYR A 105 14.79 -4.50 11.64
C TYR A 105 14.67 -5.92 12.19
N HIS A 106 14.91 -6.92 11.37
CA HIS A 106 15.10 -8.32 11.76
C HIS A 106 15.63 -9.12 10.55
N PRO A 107 16.17 -10.35 10.79
CA PRO A 107 16.86 -11.10 9.72
C PRO A 107 16.02 -11.44 8.50
N SER A 108 14.70 -11.59 8.67
CA SER A 108 13.81 -11.99 7.58
C SER A 108 13.01 -10.83 6.99
N TYR A 109 13.29 -9.60 7.40
CA TYR A 109 12.58 -8.43 6.89
C TYR A 109 13.02 -8.14 5.46
N TYR A 110 12.08 -8.28 4.53
CA TYR A 110 12.29 -7.91 3.13
C TYR A 110 11.20 -6.93 2.73
N GLY A 111 11.56 -5.70 2.45
CA GLY A 111 10.59 -4.65 2.24
C GLY A 111 10.97 -3.66 1.17
N ALA A 112 9.98 -2.89 0.76
CA ALA A 112 10.14 -1.78 -0.16
C ALA A 112 9.25 -0.62 0.30
N TYR A 113 9.66 0.59 -0.04
CA TYR A 113 8.99 1.81 0.39
C TYR A 113 8.74 2.71 -0.81
N VAL A 114 7.55 3.28 -0.88
CA VAL A 114 7.15 4.20 -1.95
C VAL A 114 6.33 5.35 -1.37
N ARG A 115 6.19 6.42 -2.14
CA ARG A 115 5.18 7.45 -1.91
C ARG A 115 4.10 7.32 -2.96
N ASP A 116 2.83 7.43 -2.55
CA ASP A 116 1.75 7.56 -3.51
C ASP A 116 1.76 8.98 -4.14
N PRO A 117 0.91 9.27 -5.14
CA PRO A 117 0.91 10.60 -5.78
C PRO A 117 0.60 11.77 -4.86
N ASP A 118 0.00 11.52 -3.70
CA ASP A 118 -0.27 12.54 -2.69
C ASP A 118 0.82 12.63 -1.63
N GLY A 119 1.85 11.80 -1.73
CA GLY A 119 2.96 11.79 -0.79
C GLY A 119 2.80 10.85 0.40
N ASN A 120 1.71 10.10 0.48
CA ASN A 120 1.52 9.12 1.56
C ASN A 120 2.60 8.03 1.45
N LYS A 121 3.28 7.76 2.55
CA LYS A 121 4.36 6.76 2.57
C LYS A 121 3.79 5.38 2.81
N LEU A 122 4.08 4.47 1.90
CA LEU A 122 3.63 3.09 1.94
C LEU A 122 4.84 2.16 1.98
N CYS A 123 4.67 1.06 2.70
CA CYS A 123 5.64 -0.02 2.77
C CYS A 123 4.94 -1.31 2.37
N CYS A 124 5.65 -2.17 1.67
CA CYS A 124 5.22 -3.54 1.49
C CYS A 124 6.32 -4.43 2.05
N VAL A 125 5.98 -5.34 2.94
CA VAL A 125 6.97 -6.13 3.66
C VAL A 125 6.58 -7.59 3.73
N CYS A 126 7.57 -8.45 3.49
CA CYS A 126 7.51 -9.89 3.76
C CYS A 126 8.41 -10.16 4.97
N HIS A 127 7.83 -10.73 6.03
CA HIS A 127 8.56 -11.09 7.24
C HIS A 127 9.07 -12.52 7.21
N ARG A 128 8.93 -13.21 6.08
CA ARG A 128 9.30 -14.61 5.93
C ARG A 128 10.63 -14.72 5.20
N SER A 129 11.47 -15.63 5.68
CA SER A 129 12.73 -15.95 5.01
C SER A 129 12.45 -16.65 3.67
N ASP A 130 13.29 -16.41 2.64
CA ASP A 130 13.27 -17.18 1.41
C ASP A 130 13.45 -18.66 1.68
N ALA A 131 14.33 -19.00 2.62
CA ALA A 131 14.57 -20.40 3.00
C ALA A 131 13.28 -21.05 3.52
N ALA A 132 12.44 -20.32 4.27
CA ALA A 132 11.17 -20.84 4.74
C ALA A 132 10.20 -21.13 3.60
N GLY A 133 10.29 -20.39 2.49
CA GLY A 133 9.49 -20.65 1.30
C GLY A 133 10.00 -21.85 0.49
N LEU A 134 11.30 -22.14 0.57
CA LEU A 134 11.91 -23.27 -0.13
C LEU A 134 11.74 -24.58 0.60
N PHE A 135 11.56 -24.55 1.91
CA PHE A 135 11.46 -25.73 2.75
C PHE A 135 10.13 -25.72 3.50
N PRO A 136 9.08 -26.14 2.80
CA PRO A 136 7.73 -26.17 3.39
C PRO A 136 7.61 -27.15 4.56
#